data_1e4757ad517275a58f33ff598b794825
#
_entry.id   1e4757ad517275a58f33ff598b794825
#
_cell.length_a   1.000
_cell.length_b   1.000
_cell.length_c   1.000
_cell.angle_alpha   90.00
_cell.angle_beta   90.00
_cell.angle_gamma   90.00
#
_symmetry.space_group_name_H-M   'P 1'
#
loop_
_entity.id
_entity.type
_entity.pdbx_description
1 polymer ?
#
loop_
_entity_poly.entity_id
_entity_poly.type
_entity_poly.pdbx_seq_one_letter_code
_entity_poly.pdbx_strand_id
1 'polypeptide(L)'
;MTLLQLQYFKTLAHVLHYTQAAAQLHIAQPSLSYSIKELEKELGVKLFEKDSRHVRLTIYGEQFLPYAERALSMLDEGVGVLQQMAEHAQQVVRLGYFHSISASLIPSLMLGIYGQDKNQNIRFQFVEAPSFDLYQQLKKGELDLAFCLHQDEELQSATIMRQPLYLAVPEYHPLAERRSVRFEDFAQEPVVMLDKPSSLRTQLDQIYLQRGVTPKVVFEVRECNAALQYVALRFGVSVLPQVPAMENEKVAVIPIQDEEQAFVRTVYFSWLKTRPLSPAARRVRDYITGHYTTL
;
A
#
# COMPACT_ATOMS: atom_id res chain seq x y z
N MET A 1 -27.63 -17.76 16.63
CA MET A 1 -26.78 -17.28 15.51
C MET A 1 -25.38 -17.84 15.70
N THR A 2 -24.83 -18.47 14.67
CA THR A 2 -23.49 -19.08 14.68
C THR A 2 -22.58 -18.41 13.65
N LEU A 3 -21.26 -18.51 13.84
CA LEU A 3 -20.27 -18.05 12.86
C LEU A 3 -20.47 -18.65 11.47
N LEU A 4 -20.80 -19.94 11.43
CA LEU A 4 -21.06 -20.64 10.19
C LEU A 4 -22.28 -20.07 9.46
N GLN A 5 -23.32 -19.70 10.19
CA GLN A 5 -24.49 -19.03 9.61
C GLN A 5 -24.14 -17.64 9.07
N LEU A 6 -23.27 -16.89 9.73
CA LEU A 6 -22.78 -15.59 9.22
C LEU A 6 -21.93 -15.76 7.96
N GLN A 7 -21.07 -16.77 7.90
CA GLN A 7 -20.28 -17.09 6.70
C GLN A 7 -21.20 -17.46 5.52
N TYR A 8 -22.20 -18.29 5.77
CA TYR A 8 -23.19 -18.70 4.76
C TYR A 8 -23.99 -17.50 4.26
N PHE A 9 -24.45 -16.65 5.18
CA PHE A 9 -25.16 -15.42 4.84
C PHE A 9 -24.29 -14.49 3.97
N LYS A 10 -23.07 -14.20 4.39
CA LYS A 10 -22.11 -13.37 3.64
C LYS A 10 -21.88 -13.92 2.23
N THR A 11 -21.56 -15.21 2.11
CA THR A 11 -21.30 -15.82 0.79
C THR A 11 -22.53 -15.76 -0.11
N LEU A 12 -23.72 -16.08 0.42
CA LEU A 12 -24.95 -15.98 -0.35
C LEU A 12 -25.29 -14.55 -0.74
N ALA A 13 -25.01 -13.56 0.11
CA ALA A 13 -25.23 -12.15 -0.15
C ALA A 13 -24.41 -11.63 -1.33
N HIS A 14 -23.17 -12.13 -1.51
CA HIS A 14 -22.34 -11.76 -2.64
C HIS A 14 -22.65 -12.54 -3.93
N VAL A 15 -23.02 -13.81 -3.80
CA VAL A 15 -23.26 -14.68 -4.96
C VAL A 15 -24.69 -14.54 -5.51
N LEU A 16 -25.65 -14.25 -4.65
CA LEU A 16 -27.10 -14.15 -4.94
C LEU A 16 -27.68 -15.38 -5.67
N HIS A 17 -27.04 -16.54 -5.51
CA HIS A 17 -27.46 -17.79 -6.12
C HIS A 17 -27.15 -18.98 -5.20
N TYR A 18 -28.19 -19.63 -4.63
CA TYR A 18 -28.04 -20.68 -3.62
C TYR A 18 -27.13 -21.83 -4.04
N THR A 19 -27.28 -22.35 -5.27
CA THR A 19 -26.46 -23.48 -5.75
C THR A 19 -24.99 -23.10 -5.92
N GLN A 20 -24.72 -21.91 -6.44
CA GLN A 20 -23.34 -21.42 -6.61
C GLN A 20 -22.69 -21.09 -5.25
N ALA A 21 -23.44 -20.46 -4.35
CA ALA A 21 -22.95 -20.17 -2.99
C ALA A 21 -22.67 -21.47 -2.22
N ALA A 22 -23.54 -22.49 -2.34
CA ALA A 22 -23.31 -23.79 -1.74
C ALA A 22 -22.08 -24.50 -2.31
N ALA A 23 -21.86 -24.39 -3.62
CA ALA A 23 -20.65 -24.92 -4.27
C ALA A 23 -19.37 -24.23 -3.77
N GLN A 24 -19.37 -22.89 -3.63
CA GLN A 24 -18.25 -22.13 -3.05
C GLN A 24 -17.96 -22.50 -1.58
N LEU A 25 -19.01 -22.83 -0.85
CA LEU A 25 -18.92 -23.25 0.57
C LEU A 25 -18.64 -24.76 0.72
N HIS A 26 -18.54 -25.51 -0.38
CA HIS A 26 -18.36 -26.97 -0.40
C HIS A 26 -19.42 -27.72 0.41
N ILE A 27 -20.69 -27.30 0.33
CA ILE A 27 -21.83 -27.91 1.01
C ILE A 27 -22.99 -28.19 0.04
N ALA A 28 -23.94 -29.01 0.49
CA ALA A 28 -25.18 -29.24 -0.26
C ALA A 28 -26.10 -28.01 -0.19
N GLN A 29 -26.71 -27.64 -1.30
CA GLN A 29 -27.64 -26.49 -1.36
C GLN A 29 -28.79 -26.55 -0.32
N PRO A 30 -29.41 -27.73 0.00
CA PRO A 30 -30.41 -27.81 1.06
C PRO A 30 -29.87 -27.40 2.43
N SER A 31 -28.61 -27.73 2.73
CA SER A 31 -27.96 -27.35 4.01
C SER A 31 -27.78 -25.84 4.11
N LEU A 32 -27.35 -25.18 3.04
CA LEU A 32 -27.27 -23.70 2.97
C LEU A 32 -28.66 -23.09 3.18
N SER A 33 -29.66 -23.58 2.44
CA SER A 33 -31.03 -23.06 2.54
C SER A 33 -31.62 -23.21 3.95
N TYR A 34 -31.39 -24.36 4.59
CA TYR A 34 -31.79 -24.58 5.95
C TYR A 34 -31.13 -23.63 6.94
N SER A 35 -29.80 -23.49 6.83
CA SER A 35 -29.02 -22.62 7.71
C SER A 35 -29.41 -21.13 7.62
N ILE A 36 -29.70 -20.63 6.41
CA ILE A 36 -30.20 -19.28 6.20
C ILE A 36 -31.61 -19.10 6.84
N LYS A 37 -32.51 -20.07 6.65
CA LYS A 37 -33.83 -20.03 7.25
C LYS A 37 -33.79 -20.00 8.79
N GLU A 38 -32.90 -20.78 9.39
CA GLU A 38 -32.74 -20.75 10.86
C GLU A 38 -32.15 -19.41 11.34
N LEU A 39 -31.23 -18.81 10.59
CA LEU A 39 -30.72 -17.47 10.89
C LEU A 39 -31.83 -16.42 10.79
N GLU A 40 -32.63 -16.42 9.72
CA GLU A 40 -33.78 -15.53 9.55
C GLU A 40 -34.83 -15.70 10.65
N LYS A 41 -35.08 -16.95 11.05
CA LYS A 41 -36.01 -17.27 12.14
C LYS A 41 -35.53 -16.71 13.48
N GLU A 42 -34.26 -16.82 13.78
CA GLU A 42 -33.66 -16.27 15.00
C GLU A 42 -33.69 -14.73 15.01
N LEU A 43 -33.43 -14.10 13.86
CA LEU A 43 -33.47 -12.64 13.72
C LEU A 43 -34.90 -12.08 13.62
N GLY A 44 -35.87 -12.92 13.35
CA GLY A 44 -37.27 -12.52 13.19
C GLY A 44 -37.59 -11.78 11.90
N VAL A 45 -36.64 -11.71 10.97
CA VAL A 45 -36.77 -11.00 9.69
C VAL A 45 -36.20 -11.83 8.53
N LYS A 46 -36.70 -11.56 7.32
CA LYS A 46 -36.14 -12.15 6.11
C LYS A 46 -34.93 -11.34 5.65
N LEU A 47 -33.81 -12.02 5.37
CA LEU A 47 -32.58 -11.43 4.84
C LEU A 47 -32.56 -11.52 3.32
N PHE A 48 -33.19 -12.54 2.75
CA PHE A 48 -33.29 -12.74 1.30
C PHE A 48 -34.74 -12.84 0.85
N GLU A 49 -34.98 -12.37 -0.35
CA GLU A 49 -36.24 -12.53 -1.08
C GLU A 49 -35.99 -13.07 -2.49
N LYS A 50 -37.01 -13.71 -3.05
CA LYS A 50 -36.98 -14.20 -4.45
C LYS A 50 -37.83 -13.28 -5.31
N ASP A 51 -37.24 -12.76 -6.35
CA ASP A 51 -37.95 -12.09 -7.42
C ASP A 51 -37.93 -13.00 -8.65
N SER A 52 -39.09 -13.67 -8.90
CA SER A 52 -39.33 -14.63 -9.99
C SER A 52 -38.23 -15.67 -10.22
N ARG A 53 -37.02 -15.32 -10.59
CA ARG A 53 -35.87 -16.22 -10.88
C ARG A 53 -34.58 -15.84 -10.15
N HIS A 54 -34.57 -14.70 -9.45
CA HIS A 54 -33.35 -14.18 -8.82
C HIS A 54 -33.51 -14.09 -7.30
N VAL A 55 -32.42 -14.32 -6.60
CA VAL A 55 -32.30 -14.07 -5.16
C VAL A 55 -31.70 -12.68 -4.98
N ARG A 56 -32.30 -11.89 -4.08
CA ARG A 56 -31.74 -10.59 -3.71
C ARG A 56 -31.82 -10.40 -2.20
N LEU A 57 -31.03 -9.48 -1.68
CA LEU A 57 -31.15 -9.06 -0.29
C LEU A 57 -32.45 -8.25 -0.09
N THR A 58 -33.06 -8.43 1.06
CA THR A 58 -34.07 -7.51 1.59
C THR A 58 -33.36 -6.28 2.19
N ILE A 59 -34.12 -5.24 2.50
CA ILE A 59 -33.59 -4.07 3.24
C ILE A 59 -32.92 -4.50 4.57
N TYR A 60 -33.42 -5.53 5.22
CA TYR A 60 -32.83 -6.09 6.45
C TYR A 60 -31.50 -6.81 6.14
N GLY A 61 -31.44 -7.55 5.02
CA GLY A 61 -30.23 -8.22 4.57
C GLY A 61 -29.12 -7.23 4.22
N GLU A 62 -29.47 -6.15 3.48
CA GLU A 62 -28.54 -5.06 3.16
C GLU A 62 -27.99 -4.37 4.42
N GLN A 63 -28.85 -4.09 5.38
CA GLN A 63 -28.45 -3.48 6.65
C GLN A 63 -27.61 -4.43 7.52
N PHE A 64 -27.89 -5.72 7.51
CA PHE A 64 -27.18 -6.69 8.33
C PHE A 64 -25.81 -7.10 7.75
N LEU A 65 -25.64 -7.08 6.44
CA LEU A 65 -24.42 -7.51 5.75
C LEU A 65 -23.15 -6.85 6.31
N PRO A 66 -23.05 -5.53 6.43
CA PRO A 66 -21.82 -4.90 6.94
C PRO A 66 -21.50 -5.27 8.40
N TYR A 67 -22.50 -5.62 9.21
CA TYR A 67 -22.27 -6.09 10.58
C TYR A 67 -21.75 -7.53 10.59
N ALA A 68 -22.31 -8.41 9.75
CA ALA A 68 -21.86 -9.79 9.62
C ALA A 68 -20.42 -9.86 9.10
N GLU A 69 -20.09 -9.05 8.10
CA GLU A 69 -18.74 -8.95 7.54
C GLU A 69 -17.73 -8.46 8.57
N ARG A 70 -18.06 -7.41 9.32
CA ARG A 70 -17.17 -6.89 10.39
C ARG A 70 -16.96 -7.90 11.51
N ALA A 71 -18.02 -8.62 11.91
CA ALA A 71 -17.90 -9.65 12.94
C ALA A 71 -16.98 -10.80 12.51
N LEU A 72 -17.11 -11.28 11.27
CA LEU A 72 -16.24 -12.30 10.70
C LEU A 72 -14.78 -11.80 10.56
N SER A 73 -14.60 -10.59 10.05
CA SER A 73 -13.27 -9.98 9.92
C SER A 73 -12.57 -9.81 11.27
N MET A 74 -13.31 -9.42 12.31
CA MET A 74 -12.76 -9.25 13.66
C MET A 74 -12.29 -10.57 14.27
N LEU A 75 -12.99 -11.68 13.98
CA LEU A 75 -12.59 -13.01 14.42
C LEU A 75 -11.37 -13.54 13.65
N ASP A 76 -11.33 -13.33 12.34
CA ASP A 76 -10.17 -13.67 11.51
C ASP A 76 -8.93 -12.89 11.95
N GLU A 77 -9.11 -11.61 12.29
CA GLU A 77 -8.06 -10.78 12.89
C GLU A 77 -7.57 -11.35 14.22
N GLY A 78 -8.51 -11.75 15.11
CA GLY A 78 -8.18 -12.37 16.40
C GLY A 78 -7.42 -13.69 16.26
N VAL A 79 -7.82 -14.54 15.30
CA VAL A 79 -7.10 -15.77 14.95
C VAL A 79 -5.69 -15.43 14.44
N GLY A 80 -5.56 -14.44 13.58
CA GLY A 80 -4.27 -13.96 13.09
C GLY A 80 -3.35 -13.48 14.22
N VAL A 81 -3.89 -12.75 15.20
CA VAL A 81 -3.14 -12.32 16.41
C VAL A 81 -2.66 -13.52 17.22
N LEU A 82 -3.52 -14.52 17.45
CA LEU A 82 -3.16 -15.73 18.20
C LEU A 82 -2.11 -16.56 17.46
N GLN A 83 -2.24 -16.72 16.14
CA GLN A 83 -1.25 -17.39 15.31
C GLN A 83 0.10 -16.67 15.35
N GLN A 84 0.10 -15.33 15.30
CA GLN A 84 1.32 -14.53 15.44
C GLN A 84 1.95 -14.68 16.85
N MET A 85 1.14 -14.79 17.88
CA MET A 85 1.64 -15.07 19.24
C MET A 85 2.20 -16.50 19.35
N ALA A 86 1.62 -17.47 18.67
CA ALA A 86 2.11 -18.86 18.64
C ALA A 86 3.35 -19.02 17.74
N GLU A 87 3.50 -18.20 16.69
CA GLU A 87 4.71 -18.10 15.87
C GLU A 87 5.88 -17.39 16.59
N HIS A 88 5.74 -17.14 17.88
CA HIS A 88 6.76 -16.53 18.76
C HIS A 88 8.16 -17.20 18.66
N ALA A 89 8.24 -18.44 18.23
CA ALA A 89 9.51 -19.12 17.99
C ALA A 89 10.30 -18.56 16.78
N GLN A 90 9.65 -17.83 15.84
CA GLN A 90 10.31 -17.38 14.60
C GLN A 90 10.52 -15.87 14.49
N GLN A 91 9.95 -15.05 15.35
CA GLN A 91 10.12 -13.59 15.38
C GLN A 91 9.98 -12.93 13.98
N VAL A 92 8.95 -13.32 13.24
CA VAL A 92 8.70 -12.78 11.89
C VAL A 92 8.12 -11.37 11.98
N VAL A 93 8.63 -10.45 11.17
CA VAL A 93 8.11 -9.08 10.98
C VAL A 93 7.78 -8.89 9.50
N ARG A 94 6.52 -8.63 9.19
CA ARG A 94 6.05 -8.33 7.83
C ARG A 94 6.19 -6.84 7.60
N LEU A 95 7.21 -6.48 6.80
CA LEU A 95 7.58 -5.11 6.51
C LEU A 95 7.30 -4.76 5.06
N GLY A 96 6.38 -3.80 4.86
CA GLY A 96 6.07 -3.25 3.55
C GLY A 96 6.92 -2.04 3.20
N TYR A 97 7.31 -1.90 1.94
CA TYR A 97 8.00 -0.72 1.42
C TYR A 97 7.76 -0.55 -0.08
N PHE A 98 7.94 0.66 -0.57
CA PHE A 98 7.81 0.96 -2.00
C PHE A 98 9.18 0.99 -2.70
N HIS A 99 9.18 0.68 -3.98
CA HIS A 99 10.39 0.40 -4.79
C HIS A 99 11.55 1.40 -4.60
N SER A 100 11.30 2.71 -4.63
CA SER A 100 12.39 3.70 -4.67
C SER A 100 13.23 3.80 -3.39
N ILE A 101 12.83 3.16 -2.28
CA ILE A 101 13.64 3.05 -1.05
C ILE A 101 14.26 1.66 -0.86
N SER A 102 13.95 0.70 -1.75
CA SER A 102 14.38 -0.69 -1.62
C SER A 102 15.90 -0.86 -1.64
N ALA A 103 16.58 -0.11 -2.50
CA ALA A 103 18.03 -0.20 -2.68
C ALA A 103 18.84 0.79 -1.82
N SER A 104 18.18 1.72 -1.12
CA SER A 104 18.84 2.74 -0.30
C SER A 104 18.51 2.59 1.19
N LEU A 105 17.28 2.94 1.59
CA LEU A 105 16.87 2.95 3.00
C LEU A 105 16.79 1.55 3.60
N ILE A 106 16.21 0.59 2.90
CA ILE A 106 15.96 -0.75 3.46
C ILE A 106 17.26 -1.49 3.83
N PRO A 107 18.31 -1.55 2.96
CA PRO A 107 19.58 -2.16 3.34
C PRO A 107 20.24 -1.49 4.56
N SER A 108 20.23 -0.16 4.62
CA SER A 108 20.78 0.59 5.75
C SER A 108 20.05 0.28 7.06
N LEU A 109 18.72 0.18 7.00
CA LEU A 109 17.88 -0.23 8.14
C LEU A 109 18.23 -1.64 8.62
N MET A 110 18.40 -2.58 7.67
CA MET A 110 18.72 -3.97 8.02
C MET A 110 20.07 -4.08 8.69
N LEU A 111 21.10 -3.38 8.19
CA LEU A 111 22.41 -3.32 8.82
C LEU A 111 22.31 -2.81 10.27
N GLY A 112 21.54 -1.72 10.48
CA GLY A 112 21.40 -1.16 11.82
C GLY A 112 20.57 -2.03 12.77
N ILE A 113 19.49 -2.64 12.29
CA ILE A 113 18.64 -3.53 13.11
C ILE A 113 19.43 -4.78 13.53
N TYR A 114 20.07 -5.46 12.59
CA TYR A 114 20.86 -6.68 12.86
C TYR A 114 22.18 -6.41 13.59
N GLY A 115 22.67 -5.17 13.57
CA GLY A 115 23.80 -4.74 14.39
C GLY A 115 23.52 -4.77 15.90
N GLN A 116 22.26 -4.94 16.31
CA GLN A 116 21.89 -5.11 17.73
C GLN A 116 21.67 -6.59 18.05
N ASP A 117 22.41 -7.16 19.02
CA ASP A 117 22.35 -8.58 19.38
C ASP A 117 20.93 -9.09 19.67
N LYS A 118 20.10 -8.27 20.32
CA LYS A 118 18.69 -8.60 20.63
C LYS A 118 17.79 -8.78 19.41
N ASN A 119 18.25 -8.37 18.24
CA ASN A 119 17.47 -8.39 16.99
C ASN A 119 17.94 -9.47 16.01
N GLN A 120 19.02 -10.18 16.27
CA GLN A 120 19.59 -11.19 15.36
C GLN A 120 18.61 -12.32 15.01
N ASN A 121 17.65 -12.60 15.87
CA ASN A 121 16.63 -13.63 15.65
C ASN A 121 15.40 -13.13 14.88
N ILE A 122 15.31 -11.83 14.55
CA ILE A 122 14.20 -11.29 13.79
C ILE A 122 14.32 -11.76 12.33
N ARG A 123 13.22 -12.29 11.80
CA ARG A 123 13.10 -12.63 10.38
C ARG A 123 12.15 -11.65 9.71
N PHE A 124 12.61 -11.04 8.63
CA PHE A 124 11.77 -10.13 7.85
C PHE A 124 11.11 -10.87 6.70
N GLN A 125 9.83 -10.60 6.56
CA GLN A 125 9.05 -10.92 5.37
C GLN A 125 8.75 -9.61 4.66
N PHE A 126 9.46 -9.37 3.56
CA PHE A 126 9.34 -8.12 2.82
C PHE A 126 8.20 -8.18 1.81
N VAL A 127 7.47 -7.08 1.73
CA VAL A 127 6.46 -6.85 0.69
C VAL A 127 6.79 -5.54 0.00
N GLU A 128 7.14 -5.63 -1.28
CA GLU A 128 7.34 -4.46 -2.12
C GLU A 128 6.08 -4.21 -2.95
N ALA A 129 5.47 -3.03 -2.78
CA ALA A 129 4.26 -2.64 -3.47
C ALA A 129 4.10 -1.11 -3.53
N PRO A 130 3.20 -0.57 -4.36
CA PRO A 130 2.81 0.84 -4.30
C PRO A 130 2.33 1.25 -2.92
N SER A 131 2.61 2.51 -2.53
CA SER A 131 2.30 3.01 -1.18
C SER A 131 0.82 2.85 -0.78
N PHE A 132 -0.10 3.00 -1.72
CA PHE A 132 -1.52 2.80 -1.48
C PHE A 132 -1.85 1.34 -1.14
N ASP A 133 -1.25 0.38 -1.84
CA ASP A 133 -1.49 -1.05 -1.59
C ASP A 133 -0.90 -1.47 -0.24
N LEU A 134 0.28 -0.95 0.12
CA LEU A 134 0.89 -1.16 1.44
C LEU A 134 -0.01 -0.65 2.57
N TYR A 135 -0.60 0.51 2.37
CA TYR A 135 -1.57 1.08 3.28
C TYR A 135 -2.79 0.16 3.47
N GLN A 136 -3.36 -0.37 2.38
CA GLN A 136 -4.49 -1.29 2.45
C GLN A 136 -4.12 -2.61 3.16
N GLN A 137 -2.92 -3.12 2.92
CA GLN A 137 -2.42 -4.33 3.58
C GLN A 137 -2.19 -4.11 5.08
N LEU A 138 -1.71 -2.93 5.51
CA LEU A 138 -1.66 -2.57 6.92
C LEU A 138 -3.04 -2.61 7.58
N LYS A 139 -4.05 -1.99 6.94
CA LYS A 139 -5.43 -1.98 7.46
C LYS A 139 -6.04 -3.37 7.57
N LYS A 140 -5.72 -4.26 6.63
CA LYS A 140 -6.15 -5.68 6.67
C LYS A 140 -5.35 -6.53 7.64
N GLY A 141 -4.28 -6.01 8.26
CA GLY A 141 -3.40 -6.76 9.13
C GLY A 141 -2.49 -7.76 8.41
N GLU A 142 -2.35 -7.65 7.09
CA GLU A 142 -1.44 -8.45 6.27
C GLU A 142 0.01 -8.03 6.47
N LEU A 143 0.25 -6.76 6.82
CA LEU A 143 1.53 -6.20 7.23
C LEU A 143 1.52 -5.80 8.71
N ASP A 144 2.69 -5.83 9.33
CA ASP A 144 2.89 -5.33 10.69
C ASP A 144 3.33 -3.86 10.68
N LEU A 145 4.21 -3.52 9.75
CA LEU A 145 4.87 -2.22 9.59
C LEU A 145 5.00 -1.90 8.10
N ALA A 146 4.90 -0.64 7.72
CA ALA A 146 5.18 -0.26 6.34
C ALA A 146 5.72 1.17 6.21
N PHE A 147 6.51 1.40 5.15
CA PHE A 147 6.85 2.74 4.68
C PHE A 147 5.79 3.20 3.68
N CYS A 148 5.19 4.36 3.95
CA CYS A 148 4.12 4.94 3.13
C CYS A 148 4.44 6.41 2.79
N LEU A 149 3.74 6.96 1.79
CA LEU A 149 3.90 8.35 1.34
C LEU A 149 2.74 9.26 1.75
N HIS A 150 1.78 8.74 2.50
CA HIS A 150 0.65 9.49 3.04
C HIS A 150 0.32 8.99 4.44
N GLN A 151 -0.34 9.85 5.20
CA GLN A 151 -0.87 9.54 6.53
C GLN A 151 -2.35 9.21 6.45
N ASP A 152 -2.84 8.48 7.42
CA ASP A 152 -4.24 8.13 7.58
C ASP A 152 -4.64 8.11 9.06
N GLU A 153 -5.90 8.41 9.34
CA GLU A 153 -6.41 8.46 10.72
C GLU A 153 -6.39 7.12 11.45
N GLU A 154 -6.48 6.01 10.72
CA GLU A 154 -6.42 4.65 11.29
C GLU A 154 -4.99 4.20 11.58
N LEU A 155 -3.99 4.83 10.95
CA LEU A 155 -2.58 4.50 11.14
C LEU A 155 -1.92 5.43 12.15
N GLN A 156 -1.01 4.88 12.93
CA GLN A 156 0.01 5.62 13.62
C GLN A 156 1.24 5.71 12.71
N SER A 157 1.79 6.91 12.55
CA SER A 157 2.88 7.15 11.61
C SER A 157 3.96 8.02 12.25
N ALA A 158 5.21 7.69 11.98
CA ALA A 158 6.38 8.52 12.26
C ALA A 158 6.95 9.07 10.95
N THR A 159 7.30 10.34 10.91
CA THR A 159 8.03 10.92 9.77
C THR A 159 9.46 10.43 9.80
N ILE A 160 9.91 9.81 8.69
CA ILE A 160 11.25 9.24 8.57
C ILE A 160 12.19 10.19 7.84
N MET A 161 11.75 10.70 6.70
CA MET A 161 12.54 11.64 5.92
C MET A 161 11.64 12.48 5.00
N ARG A 162 12.15 13.65 4.65
CA ARG A 162 11.66 14.44 3.52
C ARG A 162 12.59 14.19 2.34
N GLN A 163 12.06 13.67 1.25
CA GLN A 163 12.84 13.25 0.09
C GLN A 163 12.59 14.21 -1.07
N PRO A 164 13.58 15.03 -1.45
CA PRO A 164 13.47 15.89 -2.61
C PRO A 164 13.38 15.05 -3.89
N LEU A 165 12.70 15.61 -4.89
CA LEU A 165 12.65 15.10 -6.25
C LEU A 165 13.65 15.89 -7.10
N TYR A 166 14.26 15.20 -8.04
CA TYR A 166 15.25 15.74 -8.96
C TYR A 166 14.78 15.57 -10.40
N LEU A 167 15.19 16.47 -11.26
CA LEU A 167 15.06 16.29 -12.69
C LEU A 167 16.23 15.45 -13.20
N ALA A 168 15.93 14.29 -13.78
CA ALA A 168 16.88 13.49 -14.52
C ALA A 168 16.76 13.80 -16.01
N VAL A 169 17.87 14.19 -16.63
CA VAL A 169 17.96 14.50 -18.08
C VAL A 169 19.10 13.70 -18.71
N PRO A 170 19.07 13.46 -20.03
CA PRO A 170 20.24 12.89 -20.74
C PRO A 170 21.51 13.70 -20.48
N GLU A 171 22.66 13.05 -20.41
CA GLU A 171 23.97 13.66 -20.10
C GLU A 171 24.29 14.92 -20.97
N TYR A 172 23.87 14.92 -22.24
CA TYR A 172 24.11 16.04 -23.17
C TYR A 172 22.89 16.96 -23.33
N HIS A 173 21.93 16.92 -22.45
CA HIS A 173 20.74 17.78 -22.50
C HIS A 173 21.14 19.24 -22.19
N PRO A 174 20.50 20.27 -22.79
CA PRO A 174 20.82 21.68 -22.50
C PRO A 174 20.72 22.08 -21.03
N LEU A 175 19.87 21.36 -20.24
CA LEU A 175 19.72 21.57 -18.81
C LEU A 175 20.81 20.86 -17.98
N ALA A 176 21.57 19.92 -18.53
CA ALA A 176 22.50 19.06 -17.77
C ALA A 176 23.58 19.85 -17.02
N GLU A 177 24.01 21.00 -17.55
CA GLU A 177 25.04 21.86 -16.96
C GLU A 177 24.47 22.83 -15.90
N ARG A 178 23.15 22.90 -15.73
CA ARG A 178 22.51 23.79 -14.74
C ARG A 178 22.69 23.28 -13.32
N ARG A 179 22.98 24.19 -12.40
CA ARG A 179 23.07 23.87 -10.96
C ARG A 179 21.71 23.55 -10.35
N SER A 180 20.63 24.08 -10.92
CA SER A 180 19.26 23.86 -10.53
C SER A 180 18.31 24.27 -11.65
N VAL A 181 17.09 23.77 -11.63
CA VAL A 181 16.01 24.08 -12.58
C VAL A 181 14.74 24.46 -11.86
N ARG A 182 13.90 25.24 -12.52
CA ARG A 182 12.50 25.47 -12.12
C ARG A 182 11.57 24.61 -12.97
N PHE A 183 10.33 24.47 -12.54
CA PHE A 183 9.33 23.72 -13.29
C PHE A 183 9.20 24.18 -14.75
N GLU A 184 9.19 25.49 -14.97
CA GLU A 184 9.02 26.12 -16.28
C GLU A 184 10.14 25.73 -17.25
N ASP A 185 11.33 25.43 -16.75
CA ASP A 185 12.49 25.06 -17.57
C ASP A 185 12.30 23.71 -18.27
N PHE A 186 11.50 22.80 -17.69
CA PHE A 186 11.29 21.44 -18.21
C PHE A 186 9.83 21.05 -18.45
N ALA A 187 8.88 21.91 -18.11
CA ALA A 187 7.44 21.59 -18.17
C ALA A 187 6.95 21.18 -19.57
N GLN A 188 7.64 21.60 -20.62
CA GLN A 188 7.31 21.30 -22.02
C GLN A 188 8.16 20.19 -22.64
N GLU A 189 9.12 19.66 -21.89
CA GLU A 189 9.94 18.55 -22.36
C GLU A 189 9.14 17.26 -22.49
N PRO A 190 9.48 16.34 -23.39
CA PRO A 190 8.99 14.98 -23.37
C PRO A 190 9.33 14.33 -22.03
N VAL A 191 8.36 13.72 -21.36
CA VAL A 191 8.56 13.19 -20.02
C VAL A 191 8.30 11.68 -19.94
N VAL A 192 9.22 10.97 -19.30
CA VAL A 192 9.04 9.57 -18.87
C VAL A 192 8.50 9.61 -17.44
N MET A 193 7.31 9.07 -17.23
CA MET A 193 6.64 9.07 -15.93
C MET A 193 6.46 7.65 -15.39
N LEU A 194 6.28 7.53 -14.09
CA LEU A 194 5.80 6.27 -13.52
C LEU A 194 4.32 6.07 -13.89
N ASP A 195 3.90 4.81 -14.01
CA ASP A 195 2.52 4.44 -14.28
C ASP A 195 1.59 4.72 -13.08
N LYS A 196 0.29 4.70 -13.33
CA LYS A 196 -0.73 4.69 -12.28
C LYS A 196 -0.83 3.25 -11.73
N PRO A 197 -0.57 2.93 -10.49
CA PRO A 197 -0.92 3.62 -9.25
C PRO A 197 0.26 4.22 -8.47
N SER A 198 1.31 4.66 -9.09
CA SER A 198 2.43 5.28 -8.37
C SER A 198 2.00 6.58 -7.67
N SER A 199 2.30 6.71 -6.38
CA SER A 199 2.08 7.97 -5.63
C SER A 199 2.91 9.13 -6.18
N LEU A 200 4.11 8.85 -6.74
CA LEU A 200 4.91 9.86 -7.42
C LEU A 200 4.19 10.37 -8.68
N ARG A 201 3.58 9.46 -9.46
CA ARG A 201 2.78 9.85 -10.62
C ARG A 201 1.62 10.76 -10.21
N THR A 202 0.89 10.40 -9.18
CA THR A 202 -0.22 11.21 -8.66
C THR A 202 0.26 12.60 -8.23
N GLN A 203 1.40 12.69 -7.53
CA GLN A 203 1.98 13.98 -7.13
C GLN A 203 2.36 14.83 -8.35
N LEU A 204 3.03 14.25 -9.33
CA LEU A 204 3.43 14.98 -10.56
C LEU A 204 2.22 15.42 -11.39
N ASP A 205 1.22 14.55 -11.57
CA ASP A 205 -0.02 14.89 -12.27
C ASP A 205 -0.71 16.10 -11.61
N GLN A 206 -0.72 16.17 -10.26
CA GLN A 206 -1.25 17.32 -9.52
C GLN A 206 -0.43 18.58 -9.73
N ILE A 207 0.91 18.50 -9.70
CA ILE A 207 1.80 19.65 -9.94
C ILE A 207 1.56 20.23 -11.34
N TYR A 208 1.52 19.37 -12.36
CA TYR A 208 1.24 19.80 -13.73
C TYR A 208 -0.13 20.44 -13.86
N LEU A 209 -1.16 19.84 -13.26
CA LEU A 209 -2.52 20.36 -13.26
C LEU A 209 -2.63 21.74 -12.61
N GLN A 210 -2.06 21.89 -11.40
CA GLN A 210 -2.09 23.16 -10.65
C GLN A 210 -1.38 24.30 -11.38
N ARG A 211 -0.38 23.97 -12.21
CA ARG A 211 0.38 24.94 -13.00
C ARG A 211 -0.18 25.10 -14.42
N GLY A 212 -1.33 24.49 -14.73
CA GLY A 212 -2.02 24.65 -16.01
C GLY A 212 -1.29 24.06 -17.20
N VAL A 213 -0.41 23.07 -16.98
CA VAL A 213 0.38 22.42 -18.03
C VAL A 213 -0.04 20.97 -18.21
N THR A 214 -0.17 20.53 -19.44
CA THR A 214 -0.37 19.11 -19.78
C THR A 214 0.98 18.48 -20.10
N PRO A 215 1.43 17.44 -19.33
CA PRO A 215 2.70 16.80 -19.59
C PRO A 215 2.71 16.03 -20.91
N LYS A 216 3.79 16.10 -21.66
CA LYS A 216 4.02 15.31 -22.88
C LYS A 216 4.58 13.93 -22.51
N VAL A 217 3.73 13.05 -21.95
CA VAL A 217 4.16 11.71 -21.52
C VAL A 217 4.49 10.86 -22.75
N VAL A 218 5.74 10.47 -22.89
CA VAL A 218 6.23 9.63 -24.01
C VAL A 218 6.32 8.16 -23.61
N PHE A 219 6.61 7.86 -22.33
CA PHE A 219 6.61 6.50 -21.78
C PHE A 219 6.05 6.50 -20.37
N GLU A 220 5.34 5.44 -20.05
CA GLU A 220 4.91 5.11 -18.70
C GLU A 220 5.64 3.83 -18.25
N VAL A 221 6.27 3.86 -17.08
CA VAL A 221 7.10 2.78 -16.56
C VAL A 221 6.75 2.51 -15.10
N ARG A 222 7.07 1.32 -14.59
CA ARG A 222 6.72 0.94 -13.22
C ARG A 222 7.70 1.44 -12.17
N GLU A 223 8.97 1.64 -12.54
CA GLU A 223 10.07 1.82 -11.61
C GLU A 223 10.99 2.96 -12.00
N CYS A 224 11.60 3.61 -11.00
CA CYS A 224 12.55 4.70 -11.23
C CYS A 224 13.75 4.28 -12.09
N ASN A 225 14.25 3.06 -11.89
CA ASN A 225 15.39 2.55 -12.67
C ASN A 225 15.03 2.40 -14.16
N ALA A 226 13.84 1.92 -14.48
CA ALA A 226 13.37 1.87 -15.86
C ALA A 226 13.22 3.27 -16.46
N ALA A 227 12.70 4.25 -15.70
CA ALA A 227 12.62 5.63 -16.17
C ALA A 227 14.01 6.19 -16.52
N LEU A 228 15.02 5.96 -15.69
CA LEU A 228 16.39 6.39 -15.93
C LEU A 228 16.99 5.79 -17.20
N GLN A 229 16.71 4.53 -17.52
CA GLN A 229 17.14 3.89 -18.77
C GLN A 229 16.57 4.61 -19.99
N TYR A 230 15.27 4.94 -19.97
CA TYR A 230 14.67 5.70 -21.08
C TYR A 230 15.20 7.13 -21.19
N VAL A 231 15.52 7.77 -20.05
CA VAL A 231 16.20 9.08 -20.05
C VAL A 231 17.59 8.96 -20.66
N ALA A 232 18.39 7.97 -20.26
CA ALA A 232 19.73 7.73 -20.81
C ALA A 232 19.70 7.48 -22.33
N LEU A 233 18.62 6.86 -22.83
CA LEU A 233 18.37 6.65 -24.27
C LEU A 233 17.84 7.90 -25.00
N ARG A 234 17.72 9.04 -24.31
CA ARG A 234 17.28 10.33 -24.85
C ARG A 234 15.82 10.39 -25.32
N PHE A 235 14.95 9.58 -24.70
CA PHE A 235 13.51 9.62 -25.01
C PHE A 235 12.79 10.79 -24.32
N GLY A 236 13.39 11.42 -23.34
CA GLY A 236 12.82 12.53 -22.60
C GLY A 236 13.51 12.75 -21.26
N VAL A 237 12.88 13.50 -20.39
CA VAL A 237 13.32 13.77 -19.01
C VAL A 237 12.44 13.03 -18.01
N SER A 238 12.87 12.93 -16.75
CA SER A 238 12.03 12.34 -15.70
C SER A 238 12.23 13.06 -14.37
N VAL A 239 11.17 13.16 -13.57
CA VAL A 239 11.24 13.70 -12.21
C VAL A 239 11.16 12.53 -11.22
N LEU A 240 12.24 12.30 -10.50
CA LEU A 240 12.43 11.12 -9.65
C LEU A 240 13.06 11.50 -8.30
N PRO A 241 12.83 10.72 -7.24
CA PRO A 241 13.65 10.81 -6.04
C PRO A 241 15.05 10.29 -6.34
N GLN A 242 16.02 10.68 -5.53
CA GLN A 242 17.36 10.13 -5.65
C GLN A 242 17.34 8.61 -5.41
N VAL A 243 17.86 7.87 -6.38
CA VAL A 243 18.05 6.42 -6.33
C VAL A 243 19.48 6.07 -6.72
N PRO A 244 20.06 4.97 -6.20
CA PRO A 244 21.47 4.61 -6.46
C PRO A 244 21.82 4.46 -7.96
N ALA A 245 20.86 4.05 -8.79
CA ALA A 245 21.06 3.92 -10.22
C ALA A 245 21.43 5.25 -10.94
N MET A 246 21.08 6.40 -10.33
CA MET A 246 21.45 7.71 -10.89
C MET A 246 22.96 7.94 -10.98
N GLU A 247 23.76 7.26 -10.16
CA GLU A 247 25.22 7.38 -10.17
C GLU A 247 25.89 6.60 -11.33
N ASN A 248 25.19 5.62 -11.89
CA ASN A 248 25.72 4.69 -12.89
C ASN A 248 25.15 4.90 -14.30
N GLU A 249 24.13 5.75 -14.44
CA GLU A 249 23.46 5.98 -15.70
C GLU A 249 24.04 7.22 -16.41
N LYS A 250 23.92 7.25 -17.74
CA LYS A 250 24.31 8.41 -18.57
C LYS A 250 23.25 9.52 -18.48
N VAL A 251 23.00 9.97 -17.27
CA VAL A 251 22.02 11.01 -16.95
C VAL A 251 22.64 12.07 -16.06
N ALA A 252 22.22 13.31 -16.24
CA ALA A 252 22.48 14.39 -15.29
C ALA A 252 21.28 14.54 -14.35
N VAL A 253 21.56 14.66 -13.06
CA VAL A 253 20.56 14.77 -11.99
C VAL A 253 20.61 16.18 -11.42
N ILE A 254 19.53 16.92 -11.56
CA ILE A 254 19.48 18.36 -11.29
C ILE A 254 18.46 18.66 -10.21
N PRO A 255 18.82 19.40 -9.15
CA PRO A 255 17.89 19.87 -8.14
C PRO A 255 16.78 20.75 -8.74
N ILE A 256 15.54 20.51 -8.32
CA ILE A 256 14.39 21.34 -8.69
C ILE A 256 14.20 22.41 -7.60
N GLN A 257 14.30 23.68 -7.97
CA GLN A 257 13.98 24.80 -7.10
C GLN A 257 12.48 25.09 -7.16
N ASP A 258 11.83 25.00 -6.01
CA ASP A 258 10.42 25.24 -5.89
C ASP A 258 10.10 25.82 -4.49
N GLU A 259 9.57 27.02 -4.44
CA GLU A 259 9.26 27.74 -3.20
C GLU A 259 8.14 27.05 -2.41
N GLU A 260 7.19 26.41 -3.12
CA GLU A 260 6.05 25.70 -2.53
C GLU A 260 6.43 24.30 -2.03
N GLN A 261 7.67 23.86 -2.27
CA GLN A 261 8.14 22.51 -1.93
C GLN A 261 7.28 21.38 -2.52
N ALA A 262 6.63 21.63 -3.66
CA ALA A 262 5.79 20.64 -4.34
C ALA A 262 6.61 19.42 -4.81
N PHE A 263 7.91 19.60 -5.09
CA PHE A 263 8.85 18.55 -5.48
C PHE A 263 9.57 17.90 -4.29
N VAL A 264 8.88 17.81 -3.15
CA VAL A 264 9.33 17.08 -1.97
C VAL A 264 8.24 16.10 -1.57
N ARG A 265 8.62 14.87 -1.27
CA ARG A 265 7.70 13.89 -0.68
C ARG A 265 8.14 13.52 0.73
N THR A 266 7.19 13.21 1.59
CA THR A 266 7.46 12.77 2.94
C THR A 266 7.29 11.27 3.03
N VAL A 267 8.30 10.59 3.55
CA VAL A 267 8.25 9.15 3.82
C VAL A 267 7.84 8.96 5.28
N TYR A 268 6.76 8.24 5.48
CA TYR A 268 6.23 7.85 6.78
C TYR A 268 6.48 6.39 7.05
N PHE A 269 6.80 6.08 8.28
CA PHE A 269 6.81 4.72 8.78
C PHE A 269 5.56 4.49 9.62
N SER A 270 4.72 3.54 9.22
CA SER A 270 3.35 3.43 9.66
C SER A 270 3.00 2.03 10.16
N TRP A 271 2.04 1.98 11.11
CA TRP A 271 1.44 0.76 11.64
C TRP A 271 0.00 1.03 12.08
N LEU A 272 -0.81 -0.03 12.21
CA LEU A 272 -2.22 0.09 12.57
C LEU A 272 -2.38 0.50 14.05
N LYS A 273 -3.18 1.53 14.35
CA LYS A 273 -3.42 2.02 15.73
C LYS A 273 -4.10 0.99 16.62
N THR A 274 -5.04 0.25 16.05
CA THR A 274 -5.93 -0.64 16.81
C THR A 274 -5.35 -2.03 17.03
N ARG A 275 -4.23 -2.37 16.38
CA ARG A 275 -3.62 -3.69 16.44
C ARG A 275 -2.33 -3.69 17.28
N PRO A 276 -2.23 -4.55 18.30
CA PRO A 276 -0.98 -4.70 19.04
C PRO A 276 0.09 -5.34 18.15
N LEU A 277 1.26 -4.70 18.10
CA LEU A 277 2.42 -5.25 17.42
C LEU A 277 3.03 -6.41 18.22
N SER A 278 3.56 -7.41 17.52
CA SER A 278 4.37 -8.47 18.11
C SER A 278 5.61 -7.88 18.83
N PRO A 279 6.24 -8.59 19.77
CA PRO A 279 7.48 -8.12 20.41
C PRO A 279 8.59 -7.80 19.41
N ALA A 280 8.71 -8.59 18.33
CA ALA A 280 9.67 -8.34 17.26
C ALA A 280 9.34 -7.07 16.47
N ALA A 281 8.08 -6.92 16.04
CA ALA A 281 7.63 -5.73 15.32
C ALA A 281 7.75 -4.45 16.17
N ARG A 282 7.51 -4.53 17.49
CA ARG A 282 7.77 -3.41 18.41
C ARG A 282 9.24 -3.01 18.45
N ARG A 283 10.17 -3.99 18.58
CA ARG A 283 11.61 -3.68 18.56
C ARG A 283 12.04 -3.02 17.26
N VAL A 284 11.52 -3.49 16.11
CA VAL A 284 11.80 -2.89 14.81
C VAL A 284 11.25 -1.47 14.74
N ARG A 285 9.98 -1.28 15.14
CA ARG A 285 9.37 0.05 15.21
C ARG A 285 10.19 1.01 16.06
N ASP A 286 10.52 0.62 17.29
CA ASP A 286 11.23 1.46 18.26
C ASP A 286 12.65 1.78 17.76
N TYR A 287 13.31 0.82 17.10
CA TYR A 287 14.59 1.07 16.45
C TYR A 287 14.46 2.13 15.36
N ILE A 288 13.51 1.94 14.40
CA ILE A 288 13.33 2.85 13.27
C ILE A 288 12.92 4.24 13.75
N THR A 289 11.93 4.33 14.64
CA THR A 289 11.48 5.63 15.16
C THR A 289 12.55 6.33 15.99
N GLY A 290 13.36 5.60 16.74
CA GLY A 290 14.43 6.19 17.55
C GLY A 290 15.65 6.69 16.76
N HIS A 291 15.89 6.16 15.55
CA HIS A 291 17.08 6.51 14.75
C HIS A 291 16.79 7.45 13.58
N TYR A 292 15.53 7.54 13.13
CA TYR A 292 15.16 8.27 11.92
C TYR A 292 14.14 9.40 12.14
N THR A 293 13.59 9.55 13.35
CA THR A 293 12.57 10.61 13.63
C THR A 293 13.21 11.98 13.90
N THR A 294 14.48 12.18 13.66
CA THR A 294 15.21 13.42 14.02
C THR A 294 15.77 14.16 12.79
N LEU A 295 15.24 13.87 11.59
CA LEU A 295 15.67 14.57 10.36
C LEU A 295 14.57 15.46 9.79
#